data_9e0f251e838c997788e9a80ec77a1fa5
#
_entry.id   9e0f251e838c997788e9a80ec77a1fa5
#
_cell.length_a   1.000
_cell.length_b   1.000
_cell.length_c   1.000
_cell.angle_alpha   90.00
_cell.angle_beta   90.00
_cell.angle_gamma   90.00
#
_symmetry.space_group_name_H-M   'P 1'
#
loop_
_entity.id
_entity.type
_entity.pdbx_description
1 polymer ?
#
loop_
_entity_poly.entity_id
_entity_poly.type
_entity_poly.pdbx_seq_one_letter_code
_entity_poly.pdbx_strand_id
1 'polypeptide(L)' 'MNRIKEVLDKKGIKQTWLAAKLGKSYNIVNGYVQNRQQPRLEVLDNIARILDVDVVELIVSSKKK' A
#
# COMPACT_ATOMS: atom_id res chain seq x y z
N MET A 1 3.76 -2.09 9.94
CA MET A 1 4.09 -2.78 8.72
C MET A 1 2.87 -2.99 7.86
N ASN A 2 3.03 -2.99 6.55
CA ASN A 2 1.88 -3.14 5.66
C ASN A 2 2.11 -4.25 4.64
N ARG A 3 1.05 -4.62 3.93
CA ARG A 3 1.09 -5.69 2.94
C ARG A 3 0.79 -5.16 1.54
N ILE A 4 1.13 -3.91 1.29
CA ILE A 4 0.85 -3.28 0.00
C ILE A 4 1.54 -4.04 -1.12
N LYS A 5 2.80 -4.44 -0.91
CA LYS A 5 3.55 -5.16 -1.92
C LYS A 5 2.86 -6.46 -2.33
N GLU A 6 2.36 -7.19 -1.36
CA GLU A 6 1.67 -8.46 -1.62
C GLU A 6 0.43 -8.23 -2.47
N VAL A 7 -0.33 -7.20 -2.17
CA VAL A 7 -1.54 -6.90 -2.90
C VAL A 7 -1.22 -6.44 -4.33
N LEU A 8 -0.19 -5.60 -4.48
CA LEU A 8 0.23 -5.18 -5.81
C LEU A 8 0.66 -6.37 -6.65
N ASP A 9 1.47 -7.25 -6.07
CA ASP A 9 1.96 -8.42 -6.78
C ASP A 9 0.80 -9.33 -7.18
N LYS A 10 -0.11 -9.55 -6.26
CA LYS A 10 -1.25 -10.42 -6.49
C LYS A 10 -2.14 -9.89 -7.59
N LYS A 11 -2.30 -8.58 -7.69
CA LYS A 11 -3.16 -7.96 -8.70
C LYS A 11 -2.40 -7.60 -9.97
N GLY A 12 -1.08 -7.75 -9.98
CA GLY A 12 -0.29 -7.39 -11.14
C GLY A 12 -0.22 -5.89 -11.38
N ILE A 13 -0.24 -5.10 -10.31
CA ILE A 13 -0.25 -3.64 -10.41
C ILE A 13 1.13 -3.09 -10.10
N LYS A 14 1.59 -2.14 -10.91
CA LYS A 14 2.90 -1.54 -10.71
C LYS A 14 2.84 -0.39 -9.72
N GLN A 15 3.95 -0.18 -9.02
CA GLN A 15 4.05 0.92 -8.07
C GLN A 15 3.91 2.27 -8.75
N THR A 16 4.39 2.40 -9.99
CA THR A 16 4.29 3.66 -10.73
C THR A 16 2.83 4.03 -10.97
N TRP A 17 2.01 3.03 -11.28
CA TRP A 17 0.59 3.24 -11.48
C TRP A 17 -0.07 3.72 -10.17
N LEU A 18 0.28 3.05 -9.07
CA LEU A 18 -0.27 3.41 -7.76
C LEU A 18 0.14 4.83 -7.37
N ALA A 19 1.41 5.18 -7.60
CA ALA A 19 1.91 6.51 -7.27
C ALA A 19 1.14 7.58 -8.03
N ALA A 20 0.90 7.35 -9.31
CA ALA A 20 0.14 8.29 -10.13
C ALA A 20 -1.28 8.47 -9.61
N LYS A 21 -1.92 7.37 -9.23
CA LYS A 21 -3.29 7.43 -8.71
C LYS A 21 -3.36 8.15 -7.36
N LEU A 22 -2.34 7.97 -6.54
CA LEU A 22 -2.28 8.62 -5.23
C LEU A 22 -1.87 10.09 -5.32
N GLY A 23 -1.28 10.50 -6.45
CA GLY A 23 -0.75 11.84 -6.57
C GLY A 23 0.51 12.05 -5.73
N LYS A 24 1.27 10.98 -5.49
CA LYS A 24 2.50 11.04 -4.71
C LYS A 24 3.68 10.58 -5.56
N SER A 25 4.88 10.94 -5.13
CA SER A 25 6.06 10.54 -5.88
C SER A 25 6.30 9.04 -5.77
N TYR A 26 6.96 8.49 -6.78
CA TYR A 26 7.32 7.08 -6.77
C TYR A 26 8.15 6.74 -5.52
N ASN A 27 9.09 7.63 -5.16
CA ASN A 27 9.95 7.36 -4.00
C ASN A 27 9.17 7.21 -2.71
N ILE A 28 8.14 8.03 -2.52
CA ILE A 28 7.30 7.94 -1.33
C ILE A 28 6.53 6.62 -1.33
N VAL A 29 5.93 6.29 -2.47
CA VAL A 29 5.15 5.06 -2.56
C VAL A 29 6.05 3.84 -2.40
N ASN A 30 7.25 3.88 -2.98
CA ASN A 30 8.20 2.81 -2.83
C ASN A 30 8.59 2.63 -1.35
N GLY A 31 8.72 3.73 -0.61
CA GLY A 31 8.97 3.68 0.83
C GLY A 31 7.88 2.92 1.56
N TYR A 32 6.63 3.16 1.20
CA TYR A 32 5.50 2.45 1.78
C TYR A 32 5.55 0.96 1.43
N VAL A 33 5.77 0.67 0.15
CA VAL A 33 5.77 -0.71 -0.35
C VAL A 33 6.89 -1.53 0.28
N GLN A 34 8.05 -0.91 0.49
CA GLN A 34 9.20 -1.59 1.09
C GLN A 34 9.17 -1.55 2.61
N ASN A 35 8.13 -0.99 3.19
CA ASN A 35 7.98 -0.87 4.64
C ASN A 35 9.07 -0.04 5.31
N ARG A 36 9.71 0.87 4.57
CA ARG A 36 10.66 1.81 5.16
C ARG A 36 9.92 2.91 5.91
N GLN A 37 8.73 3.24 5.46
CA GLN A 37 7.87 4.17 6.18
C GLN A 37 6.44 3.71 6.00
N GLN A 38 5.59 4.06 6.94
CA GLN A 38 4.20 3.62 6.91
C GLN A 38 3.28 4.78 6.50
N PRO A 39 2.31 4.52 5.62
CA PRO A 39 1.36 5.58 5.29
C PRO A 39 0.45 5.83 6.47
N ARG A 40 -0.05 7.05 6.57
CA ARG A 40 -1.06 7.37 7.56
C ARG A 40 -2.34 6.63 7.19
N LEU A 41 -3.21 6.48 8.16
CA LEU A 41 -4.44 5.76 7.95
C LEU A 41 -5.25 6.31 6.78
N GLU A 42 -5.32 7.61 6.62
CA GLU A 42 -6.02 8.23 5.49
C GLU A 42 -5.45 7.80 4.16
N VAL A 43 -4.13 7.77 4.08
CA VAL A 43 -3.44 7.38 2.84
C VAL A 43 -3.64 5.89 2.60
N LEU A 44 -3.56 5.10 3.66
CA LEU A 44 -3.76 3.67 3.55
C LEU A 44 -5.18 3.36 3.06
N ASP A 45 -6.17 4.09 3.55
CA ASP A 45 -7.55 3.94 3.12
C ASP A 45 -7.69 4.28 1.63
N ASN A 46 -7.02 5.33 1.17
CA ASN A 46 -7.04 5.69 -0.24
C ASN A 46 -6.39 4.60 -1.09
N ILE A 47 -5.29 4.03 -0.62
CA ILE A 47 -4.64 2.93 -1.33
C ILE A 47 -5.61 1.75 -1.46
N ALA A 48 -6.31 1.43 -0.38
CA ALA A 48 -7.27 0.34 -0.39
C ALA A 48 -8.37 0.58 -1.42
N ARG A 49 -8.86 1.80 -1.49
CA ARG A 49 -9.90 2.15 -2.47
C ARG A 49 -9.38 2.04 -3.89
N ILE A 50 -8.17 2.55 -4.13
CA ILE A 50 -7.56 2.50 -5.46
C ILE A 50 -7.33 1.05 -5.90
N LEU A 51 -6.92 0.21 -4.97
CA LEU A 51 -6.64 -1.20 -5.27
C LEU A 51 -7.89 -2.07 -5.20
N ASP A 52 -9.01 -1.47 -4.78
CA ASP A 52 -10.28 -2.18 -4.65
C ASP A 52 -10.19 -3.36 -3.70
N VAL A 53 -9.62 -3.12 -2.53
CA VAL A 53 -9.53 -4.11 -1.47
C VAL A 53 -9.96 -3.48 -0.16
N ASP A 54 -10.23 -4.31 0.83
CA ASP A 54 -10.53 -3.84 2.16
C ASP A 54 -9.22 -3.38 2.79
N VAL A 55 -9.25 -2.28 3.52
CA VAL A 55 -8.06 -1.72 4.14
C VAL A 55 -7.37 -2.74 5.06
N VAL A 56 -8.14 -3.62 5.64
CA VAL A 56 -7.61 -4.66 6.52
C VAL A 56 -6.65 -5.60 5.78
N GLU A 57 -6.82 -5.74 4.48
CA GLU A 57 -5.93 -6.59 3.68
C GLU A 57 -4.55 -5.96 3.51
N LEU A 58 -4.41 -4.68 3.81
CA LEU A 58 -3.13 -3.98 3.70
C LEU A 58 -2.38 -3.91 5.03
N ILE A 59 -2.98 -4.44 6.07
CA ILE A 59 -2.41 -4.34 7.42
C ILE A 59 -1.89 -5.68 7.89
N VAL A 60 -0.69 -5.67 8.47
CA VAL A 60 -0.14 -6.87 9.08
C VAL A 60 -0.35 -6.77 10.57
N SER A 61 -0.96 -7.78 11.15
CA SER A 61 -1.17 -7.81 12.58
C SER A 61 0.16 -7.98 13.30
N SER A 62 0.40 -7.21 14.29
CA SER A 62 1.60 -7.34 15.09
C SER A 62 1.54 -8.52 16.04
N LYS A 63 0.33 -9.11 16.22
CA LYS A 63 0.18 -10.23 17.03
C LYS A 63 0.24 -11.40 16.19
N LYS A 64 1.14 -11.93 15.87
CA LYS A 64 1.08 -12.99 15.04
C LYS A 64 1.34 -14.23 15.64
N LYS A 65 1.00 -14.86 15.44
CA LYS A 65 1.13 -16.00 16.00
C LYS A 65 1.57 -16.82 15.40
#